data_47ee048e48c30f3e82ab826ec58c0d1e
#
_entry.id   47ee048e48c30f3e82ab826ec58c0d1e
#
_cell.length_a   1.000
_cell.length_b   1.000
_cell.length_c   1.000
_cell.angle_alpha   90.00
_cell.angle_beta   90.00
_cell.angle_gamma   90.00
#
_symmetry.space_group_name_H-M   'P 1'
#
loop_
_entity.id
_entity.type
_entity.pdbx_description
1 polymer ?
#
loop_
_entity_poly.entity_id
_entity_poly.type
_entity_poly.pdbx_seq_one_letter_code
_entity_poly.pdbx_strand_id
1 'polypeptide(L)'
;MLSIKDLHVSYGGIKALRGVDVQVPDGKIVTLIGANGAGKSTLLRTISGLVKAESGSIEFGGTELTGMKIDKICSQGIALSPEGRHVFADLTVKENLSIGAYLRKDKAEIEKDLQWVYSLFPRLKERNWQYAGTLSGGEQQMLAV
;
A
#
# COMPACT_ATOMS: atom_id res chain seq x y z
N MET A 1 4.23 9.04 12.72
CA MET A 1 2.95 9.76 12.46
C MET A 1 2.88 10.15 10.99
N LEU A 2 1.73 9.95 10.31
CA LEU A 2 1.44 10.51 8.98
C LEU A 2 0.61 11.78 9.16
N SER A 3 1.00 12.86 8.50
CA SER A 3 0.29 14.15 8.51
C SER A 3 0.07 14.63 7.09
N ILE A 4 -1.14 15.00 6.77
CA ILE A 4 -1.56 15.52 5.47
C ILE A 4 -2.22 16.88 5.72
N LYS A 5 -1.80 17.91 4.98
CA LYS A 5 -2.31 19.26 5.15
C LYS A 5 -2.69 19.86 3.80
N ASP A 6 -3.89 20.42 3.75
CA ASP A 6 -4.45 21.17 2.63
C ASP A 6 -4.24 20.48 1.26
N LEU A 7 -4.47 19.13 1.22
CA LEU A 7 -4.15 18.33 0.05
C LEU A 7 -5.17 18.54 -1.07
N HIS A 8 -4.70 18.96 -2.23
CA HIS A 8 -5.49 19.14 -3.44
C HIS A 8 -5.03 18.19 -4.54
N VAL A 9 -6.00 17.53 -5.19
CA VAL A 9 -5.73 16.61 -6.31
C VAL A 9 -6.82 16.76 -7.36
N SER A 10 -6.43 16.82 -8.63
CA SER A 10 -7.36 16.85 -9.76
C SER A 10 -7.01 15.80 -10.82
N TYR A 11 -8.02 15.37 -11.55
CA TYR A 11 -7.93 14.54 -12.75
C TYR A 11 -8.54 15.26 -13.92
N GLY A 12 -7.72 15.73 -14.88
CA GLY A 12 -8.22 16.37 -16.09
C GLY A 12 -9.21 17.53 -15.82
N GLY A 13 -8.93 18.35 -14.80
CA GLY A 13 -9.81 19.49 -14.43
C GLY A 13 -10.90 19.15 -13.40
N ILE A 14 -11.12 17.88 -13.07
CA ILE A 14 -12.05 17.47 -12.01
C ILE A 14 -11.31 17.43 -10.67
N LYS A 15 -11.70 18.29 -9.74
CA LYS A 15 -11.13 18.32 -8.39
C LYS A 15 -11.62 17.12 -7.58
N ALA A 16 -10.73 16.15 -7.35
CA ALA A 16 -11.00 14.95 -6.56
C ALA A 16 -10.76 15.17 -5.06
N LEU A 17 -9.76 15.96 -4.68
CA LEU A 17 -9.54 16.43 -3.31
C LEU A 17 -9.45 17.95 -3.30
N ARG A 18 -10.03 18.57 -2.28
CA ARG A 18 -10.22 20.04 -2.20
C ARG A 18 -9.78 20.56 -0.82
N GLY A 19 -8.49 20.45 -0.51
CA GLY A 19 -7.96 20.88 0.77
C GLY A 19 -8.30 19.88 1.89
N VAL A 20 -7.77 18.65 1.78
CA VAL A 20 -8.03 17.59 2.76
C VAL A 20 -6.91 17.55 3.79
N ASP A 21 -7.31 17.58 5.08
CA ASP A 21 -6.41 17.40 6.23
C ASP A 21 -6.67 16.03 6.86
N VAL A 22 -5.59 15.25 7.10
CA VAL A 22 -5.67 13.95 7.78
C VAL A 22 -4.45 13.78 8.67
N GLN A 23 -4.65 13.21 9.85
CA GLN A 23 -3.58 12.79 10.74
C GLN A 23 -3.76 11.32 11.13
N VAL A 24 -2.68 10.55 11.02
CA VAL A 24 -2.61 9.17 11.51
C VAL A 24 -1.51 9.12 12.57
N PRO A 25 -1.86 9.15 13.87
CA PRO A 25 -0.88 9.03 14.95
C PRO A 25 -0.21 7.66 14.94
N ASP A 26 1.01 7.57 15.48
CA ASP A 26 1.74 6.31 15.58
C ASP A 26 0.95 5.26 16.36
N GLY A 27 0.96 4.03 15.85
CA GLY A 27 0.25 2.90 16.46
C GLY A 27 -1.28 2.98 16.42
N LYS A 28 -1.86 3.91 15.64
CA LYS A 28 -3.31 4.07 15.52
C LYS A 28 -3.82 3.62 14.15
N ILE A 29 -5.07 3.12 14.15
CA ILE A 29 -5.83 2.83 12.93
C ILE A 29 -6.77 4.00 12.69
N VAL A 30 -6.73 4.56 11.48
CA VAL A 30 -7.64 5.61 11.03
C VAL A 30 -8.48 5.10 9.87
N THR A 31 -9.78 5.32 9.92
CA THR A 31 -10.74 4.91 8.89
C THR A 31 -11.25 6.11 8.11
N LEU A 32 -11.23 6.00 6.78
CA LEU A 32 -11.85 6.97 5.89
C LEU A 32 -13.26 6.53 5.52
N ILE A 33 -14.24 7.35 5.88
CA ILE A 33 -15.67 7.10 5.61
C ILE A 33 -16.17 8.13 4.58
N GLY A 34 -16.99 7.69 3.65
CA GLY A 34 -17.56 8.57 2.63
C GLY A 34 -18.21 7.79 1.48
N ALA A 35 -19.04 8.44 0.69
CA ALA A 35 -19.70 7.88 -0.48
C ALA A 35 -18.68 7.44 -1.56
N ASN A 36 -19.14 6.65 -2.53
CA ASN A 36 -18.35 6.36 -3.71
C ASN A 36 -18.08 7.66 -4.48
N GLY A 37 -16.82 7.84 -4.91
CA GLY A 37 -16.40 9.10 -5.55
C GLY A 37 -15.97 10.20 -4.57
N ALA A 38 -16.07 10.02 -3.25
CA ALA A 38 -15.65 11.03 -2.27
C ALA A 38 -14.14 11.27 -2.15
N GLY A 39 -13.31 10.63 -2.99
CA GLY A 39 -11.87 10.84 -3.01
C GLY A 39 -11.04 9.91 -2.12
N LYS A 40 -11.66 8.94 -1.42
CA LYS A 40 -10.94 8.01 -0.51
C LYS A 40 -9.78 7.29 -1.18
N SER A 41 -10.05 6.63 -2.31
CA SER A 41 -8.99 5.91 -3.06
C SER A 41 -7.98 6.88 -3.68
N THR A 42 -8.41 8.10 -4.05
CA THR A 42 -7.50 9.16 -4.52
C THR A 42 -6.52 9.55 -3.42
N LEU A 43 -7.00 9.76 -2.20
CA LEU A 43 -6.15 10.09 -1.06
C LEU A 43 -5.10 9.01 -0.82
N LEU A 44 -5.49 7.73 -0.74
CA LEU A 44 -4.56 6.61 -0.54
C LEU A 44 -3.53 6.50 -1.67
N ARG A 45 -3.97 6.66 -2.93
CA ARG A 45 -3.07 6.66 -4.10
C ARG A 45 -2.12 7.85 -4.09
N THR A 46 -2.53 9.01 -3.57
CA THR A 46 -1.66 10.18 -3.48
C THR A 46 -0.61 10.00 -2.39
N ILE A 47 -0.98 9.44 -1.22
CA ILE A 47 -0.04 9.09 -0.15
C ILE A 47 1.03 8.12 -0.66
N SER A 48 0.64 7.12 -1.45
CA SER A 48 1.58 6.13 -2.01
C SER A 48 2.35 6.62 -3.24
N GLY A 49 2.13 7.87 -3.69
CA GLY A 49 2.83 8.46 -4.85
C GLY A 49 2.31 8.01 -6.22
N LEU A 50 1.23 7.20 -6.28
CA LEU A 50 0.60 6.77 -7.54
C LEU A 50 -0.16 7.92 -8.24
N VAL A 51 -0.57 8.92 -7.48
CA VAL A 51 -1.24 10.13 -7.98
C VAL A 51 -0.50 11.34 -7.46
N LYS A 52 -0.23 12.31 -8.32
CA LYS A 52 0.47 13.53 -7.96
C LYS A 52 -0.50 14.53 -7.32
N ALA A 53 -0.10 15.14 -6.20
CA ALA A 53 -0.80 16.27 -5.63
C ALA A 53 -0.60 17.56 -6.47
N GLU A 54 -1.62 18.39 -6.53
CA GLU A 54 -1.51 19.74 -7.11
C GLU A 54 -0.88 20.71 -6.10
N SER A 55 -1.32 20.61 -4.84
CA SER A 55 -0.83 21.41 -3.72
C SER A 55 -1.10 20.71 -2.38
N GLY A 56 -0.61 21.27 -1.30
CA GLY A 56 -0.65 20.68 0.02
C GLY A 56 0.61 19.90 0.35
N SER A 57 0.65 19.26 1.50
CA SER A 57 1.80 18.49 1.97
C SER A 57 1.40 17.15 2.55
N ILE A 58 2.27 16.16 2.37
CA ILE A 58 2.17 14.82 2.97
C ILE A 58 3.50 14.55 3.68
N GLU A 59 3.46 14.41 4.99
CA GLU A 59 4.63 14.14 5.82
C GLU A 59 4.48 12.82 6.55
N PHE A 60 5.51 11.97 6.54
CA PHE A 60 5.58 10.72 7.27
C PHE A 60 6.87 10.61 8.08
N GLY A 61 6.73 10.48 9.40
CA GLY A 61 7.88 10.35 10.30
C GLY A 61 8.87 11.52 10.24
N GLY A 62 8.41 12.74 9.92
CA GLY A 62 9.26 13.93 9.73
C GLY A 62 9.84 14.06 8.31
N THR A 63 9.50 13.16 7.40
CA THR A 63 9.94 13.19 6.01
C THR A 63 8.81 13.67 5.10
N GLU A 64 9.05 14.71 4.28
CA GLU A 64 8.10 15.19 3.27
C GLU A 64 8.04 14.19 2.10
N LEU A 65 6.84 13.71 1.78
CA LEU A 65 6.59 12.72 0.70
C LEU A 65 6.04 13.35 -0.57
N THR A 66 5.51 14.57 -0.52
CA THR A 66 4.85 15.23 -1.66
C THR A 66 5.81 15.34 -2.84
N GLY A 67 5.42 14.76 -3.98
CA GLY A 67 6.26 14.73 -5.17
C GLY A 67 7.43 13.75 -5.15
N MET A 68 7.59 12.99 -4.06
CA MET A 68 8.59 11.92 -3.98
C MET A 68 8.24 10.77 -4.92
N LYS A 69 9.25 10.07 -5.45
CA LYS A 69 9.06 8.88 -6.28
C LYS A 69 8.52 7.71 -5.45
N ILE A 70 7.70 6.85 -6.07
CA ILE A 70 7.03 5.71 -5.44
C ILE A 70 8.02 4.79 -4.71
N ASP A 71 9.15 4.45 -5.36
CA ASP A 71 10.19 3.60 -4.77
C ASP A 71 10.76 4.19 -3.48
N LYS A 72 10.89 5.51 -3.42
CA LYS A 72 11.35 6.23 -2.21
C LYS A 72 10.29 6.25 -1.13
N ILE A 73 9.01 6.44 -1.48
CA ILE A 73 7.89 6.36 -0.53
C ILE A 73 7.80 4.95 0.06
N CYS A 74 7.88 3.91 -0.78
CA CYS A 74 7.91 2.52 -0.30
C CYS A 74 9.10 2.26 0.64
N SER A 75 10.27 2.84 0.37
CA SER A 75 11.46 2.70 1.23
C SER A 75 11.31 3.38 2.60
N GLN A 76 10.33 4.29 2.78
CA GLN A 76 9.96 4.84 4.09
C GLN A 76 9.03 3.91 4.89
N GLY A 77 8.64 2.77 4.33
CA GLY A 77 7.74 1.82 4.99
C GLY A 77 6.25 2.04 4.68
N ILE A 78 5.92 2.81 3.66
CA ILE A 78 4.54 3.00 3.21
C ILE A 78 4.24 2.00 2.11
N ALA A 79 3.20 1.18 2.31
CA ALA A 79 2.67 0.26 1.32
C ALA A 79 1.16 0.49 1.13
N LEU A 80 0.68 0.26 -0.08
CA LEU A 80 -0.74 0.32 -0.42
C LEU A 80 -1.20 -1.07 -0.86
N SER A 81 -2.18 -1.63 -0.14
CA SER A 81 -2.95 -2.78 -0.63
C SER A 81 -4.15 -2.26 -1.44
N PRO A 82 -4.12 -2.37 -2.78
CA PRO A 82 -5.17 -1.82 -3.62
C PRO A 82 -6.43 -2.68 -3.63
N GLU A 83 -7.56 -2.08 -4.02
CA GLU A 83 -8.77 -2.83 -4.37
C GLU A 83 -8.49 -3.76 -5.56
N GLY A 84 -9.16 -4.91 -5.62
CA GLY A 84 -9.02 -5.84 -6.75
C GLY A 84 -7.88 -6.87 -6.61
N ARG A 85 -7.31 -7.00 -5.42
CA ARG A 85 -6.30 -8.02 -5.05
C ARG A 85 -4.93 -7.82 -5.70
N HIS A 86 -4.84 -7.56 -6.99
CA HIS A 86 -3.63 -7.25 -7.77
C HIS A 86 -2.41 -8.17 -7.50
N VAL A 87 -2.65 -9.47 -7.38
CA VAL A 87 -1.57 -10.47 -7.34
C VAL A 87 -1.02 -10.72 -8.74
N PHE A 88 0.24 -11.09 -8.83
CA PHE A 88 0.85 -11.57 -10.08
C PHE A 88 0.37 -13.00 -10.33
N ALA A 89 -0.67 -13.16 -11.14
CA ALA A 89 -1.40 -14.41 -11.34
C ALA A 89 -0.53 -15.56 -11.85
N ASP A 90 0.44 -15.24 -12.71
CA ASP A 90 1.36 -16.19 -13.35
C ASP A 90 2.61 -16.50 -12.51
N LEU A 91 2.71 -15.93 -11.31
CA LEU A 91 3.75 -16.22 -10.33
C LEU A 91 3.18 -17.05 -9.19
N THR A 92 4.05 -17.85 -8.57
CA THR A 92 3.70 -18.61 -7.37
C THR A 92 3.43 -17.69 -6.17
N VAL A 93 2.78 -18.20 -5.14
CA VAL A 93 2.60 -17.49 -3.86
C VAL A 93 3.94 -17.02 -3.31
N LYS A 94 4.95 -17.90 -3.28
CA LYS A 94 6.30 -17.56 -2.79
C LYS A 94 6.94 -16.43 -3.60
N GLU A 95 6.83 -16.45 -4.91
CA GLU A 95 7.36 -15.40 -5.79
C GLU A 95 6.64 -14.07 -5.58
N ASN A 96 5.31 -14.07 -5.44
CA ASN A 96 4.56 -12.86 -5.09
C ASN A 96 5.06 -12.25 -3.76
N LEU A 97 5.20 -13.06 -2.71
CA LEU A 97 5.72 -12.60 -1.41
C LEU A 97 7.15 -12.05 -1.54
N SER A 98 7.99 -12.69 -2.38
CA SER A 98 9.36 -12.22 -2.62
C SER A 98 9.40 -10.85 -3.31
N ILE A 99 8.44 -10.55 -4.19
CA ILE A 99 8.31 -9.22 -4.81
C ILE A 99 8.00 -8.16 -3.76
N GLY A 100 7.21 -8.47 -2.72
CA GLY A 100 6.94 -7.55 -1.60
C GLY A 100 8.21 -7.08 -0.88
N ALA A 101 9.28 -7.88 -0.91
CA ALA A 101 10.58 -7.55 -0.33
C ALA A 101 11.59 -6.95 -1.34
N TYR A 102 11.14 -6.56 -2.56
CA TYR A 102 12.01 -6.16 -3.68
C TYR A 102 13.02 -5.04 -3.34
N LEU A 103 12.64 -4.08 -2.51
CA LEU A 103 13.51 -2.96 -2.13
C LEU A 103 14.51 -3.33 -1.01
N ARG A 104 14.39 -4.50 -0.40
CA ARG A 104 15.19 -4.94 0.75
C ARG A 104 16.37 -5.79 0.29
N LYS A 105 17.47 -5.75 1.08
CA LYS A 105 18.70 -6.53 0.83
C LYS A 105 19.08 -7.45 1.99
N ASP A 106 18.41 -7.34 3.10
CA ASP A 106 18.64 -8.03 4.38
C ASP A 106 17.98 -9.41 4.37
N LYS A 107 18.57 -10.36 3.66
CA LYS A 107 18.02 -11.69 3.43
C LYS A 107 17.57 -12.43 4.69
N ALA A 108 18.31 -12.29 5.80
CA ALA A 108 17.97 -12.95 7.06
C ALA A 108 16.67 -12.40 7.68
N GLU A 109 16.47 -11.09 7.63
CA GLU A 109 15.24 -10.46 8.13
C GLU A 109 14.05 -10.70 7.18
N ILE A 110 14.29 -10.72 5.87
CA ILE A 110 13.26 -11.09 4.88
C ILE A 110 12.75 -12.51 5.17
N GLU A 111 13.63 -13.46 5.46
CA GLU A 111 13.21 -14.84 5.79
C GLU A 111 12.39 -14.88 7.09
N LYS A 112 12.79 -14.13 8.13
CA LYS A 112 12.00 -14.03 9.37
C LYS A 112 10.62 -13.46 9.12
N ASP A 113 10.52 -12.40 8.34
CA ASP A 113 9.25 -11.78 7.97
C ASP A 113 8.38 -12.73 7.15
N LEU A 114 8.98 -13.50 6.23
CA LEU A 114 8.27 -14.54 5.49
C LEU A 114 7.67 -15.61 6.41
N GLN A 115 8.44 -16.07 7.41
CA GLN A 115 7.93 -17.02 8.40
C GLN A 115 6.81 -16.39 9.26
N TRP A 116 6.92 -15.11 9.60
CA TRP A 116 5.86 -14.37 10.29
C TRP A 116 4.60 -14.27 9.45
N VAL A 117 4.70 -13.90 8.17
CA VAL A 117 3.56 -13.89 7.21
C VAL A 117 2.90 -15.27 7.13
N TYR A 118 3.69 -16.34 7.06
CA TYR A 118 3.17 -17.71 7.05
C TYR A 118 2.49 -18.10 8.38
N SER A 119 2.89 -17.51 9.49
CA SER A 119 2.19 -17.71 10.78
C SER A 119 0.84 -17.02 10.82
N LEU A 120 0.72 -15.85 10.18
CA LEU A 120 -0.55 -15.12 10.06
C LEU A 120 -1.49 -15.76 9.03
N PHE A 121 -0.93 -16.28 7.94
CA PHE A 121 -1.65 -16.86 6.81
C PHE A 121 -1.17 -18.28 6.49
N PRO A 122 -1.47 -19.30 7.32
CA PRO A 122 -0.96 -20.67 7.13
C PRO A 122 -1.28 -21.26 5.75
N ARG A 123 -2.42 -20.86 5.16
CA ARG A 123 -2.81 -21.29 3.80
C ARG A 123 -1.82 -20.87 2.71
N LEU A 124 -1.18 -19.71 2.86
CA LEU A 124 -0.16 -19.27 1.91
C LEU A 124 1.11 -20.12 2.02
N LYS A 125 1.45 -20.62 3.23
CA LYS A 125 2.54 -21.57 3.44
C LYS A 125 2.26 -22.90 2.77
N GLU A 126 1.09 -23.48 2.99
CA GLU A 126 0.64 -24.76 2.42
C GLU A 126 0.65 -24.75 0.89
N ARG A 127 0.43 -23.58 0.29
CA ARG A 127 0.27 -23.37 -1.17
C ARG A 127 1.38 -22.50 -1.76
N ASN A 128 2.54 -22.41 -1.12
CA ASN A 128 3.62 -21.51 -1.52
C ASN A 128 4.14 -21.74 -2.95
N TRP A 129 3.99 -22.95 -3.46
CA TRP A 129 4.36 -23.39 -4.80
C TRP A 129 3.26 -23.15 -5.87
N GLN A 130 2.01 -22.88 -5.42
CA GLN A 130 0.85 -22.75 -6.31
C GLN A 130 0.85 -21.37 -6.99
N TYR A 131 0.42 -21.32 -8.26
CA TYR A 131 0.23 -20.06 -8.97
C TYR A 131 -0.87 -19.22 -8.32
N ALA A 132 -0.59 -17.95 -8.10
CA ALA A 132 -1.49 -17.03 -7.39
C ALA A 132 -2.84 -16.87 -8.09
N GLY A 133 -2.88 -16.94 -9.41
CA GLY A 133 -4.11 -16.88 -10.19
C GLY A 133 -5.10 -18.03 -9.91
N THR A 134 -4.62 -19.16 -9.38
CA THR A 134 -5.43 -20.35 -9.07
C THR A 134 -5.94 -20.40 -7.64
N LEU A 135 -5.56 -19.42 -6.81
CA LEU A 135 -6.03 -19.30 -5.44
C LEU A 135 -7.48 -18.80 -5.39
N SER A 136 -8.19 -19.15 -4.31
CA SER A 136 -9.49 -18.55 -4.02
C SER A 136 -9.39 -17.04 -3.83
N GLY A 137 -10.51 -16.32 -4.00
CA GLY A 137 -10.52 -14.88 -3.85
C GLY A 137 -10.06 -14.38 -2.47
N GLY A 138 -10.36 -15.12 -1.41
CA GLY A 138 -9.87 -14.82 -0.05
C GLY A 138 -8.38 -15.04 0.10
N GLU A 139 -7.83 -16.12 -0.46
CA GLU A 139 -6.39 -16.41 -0.43
C GLU A 139 -5.60 -15.38 -1.27
N GLN A 140 -6.14 -14.95 -2.42
CA GLN A 140 -5.54 -13.85 -3.20
C GLN A 140 -5.52 -12.53 -2.40
N GLN A 141 -6.56 -12.25 -1.62
CA GLN A 141 -6.59 -11.07 -0.76
C GLN A 141 -5.55 -11.16 0.38
N MET A 142 -5.39 -12.34 0.99
CA MET A 142 -4.34 -12.58 1.99
C MET A 142 -2.94 -12.39 1.39
N LEU A 143 -2.75 -12.78 0.13
CA LEU A 143 -1.47 -12.63 -0.58
C LEU A 143 -1.19 -11.17 -0.97
N ALA A 144 -2.23 -10.38 -1.23
CA ALA A 144 -2.11 -8.98 -1.67
C ALA A 144 -1.84 -7.99 -0.52
N VAL A 145 -2.06 -8.40 0.75
CA VAL A 145 -1.82 -7.59 1.96
C VAL A 145 -0.37 -7.70 2.40
#